data_970255c09841edb1209f9b4023bde57c
#
_entry.id   970255c09841edb1209f9b4023bde57c
#
_cell.length_a   1.000
_cell.length_b   1.000
_cell.length_c   1.000
_cell.angle_alpha   90.00
_cell.angle_beta   90.00
_cell.angle_gamma   90.00
#
_symmetry.space_group_name_H-M   'P 1'
#
loop_
_entity.id
_entity.type
_entity.pdbx_description
1 polymer ?
#
loop_
_entity_poly.entity_id
_entity_poly.type
_entity_poly.pdbx_seq_one_letter_code
_entity_poly.pdbx_strand_id
1 'polypeptide(L)'
;LMPGLDKDQYSILWVEHADKGRLELNFLIPNTELLTGKRLQPYYDRADRPRIDAWQTVVNGRLGLHDPNDPENRRALVTPSGLPETKQEAAETITRGLLMLASSGELKTRDDVTGALTAAGFEVVRTTKNSISIADPDGGRNIRLRGAIYEQSFNGLEGLRGEIESTAAAYRREAESRIQQARERCQIGTERKREENQRRHQRPRTGDERGDAVEPAERAANGRADVADHH
;
A
#
# COMPACT_ATOMS: atom_id res chain seq x y z
N LEU A 1 7.07 -0.66 12.42
CA LEU A 1 7.67 -1.36 11.30
C LEU A 1 8.50 -2.56 11.75
N MET A 2 9.13 -2.51 12.93
CA MET A 2 10.07 -3.52 13.45
C MET A 2 9.53 -4.25 14.69
N PRO A 3 8.33 -4.88 14.66
CA PRO A 3 7.84 -5.61 15.82
C PRO A 3 8.76 -6.77 16.15
N GLY A 4 9.01 -7.00 17.45
CA GLY A 4 9.85 -8.09 17.92
C GLY A 4 11.35 -7.84 17.93
N LEU A 5 11.81 -6.66 17.50
CA LEU A 5 13.19 -6.22 17.64
C LEU A 5 13.30 -5.17 18.73
N ASP A 6 14.41 -5.21 19.47
CA ASP A 6 14.76 -4.20 20.46
C ASP A 6 15.37 -2.96 19.77
N LYS A 7 15.37 -1.83 20.48
CA LYS A 7 15.80 -0.53 19.93
C LYS A 7 17.26 -0.49 19.50
N ASP A 8 18.10 -1.33 20.07
CA ASP A 8 19.53 -1.45 19.74
C ASP A 8 19.80 -2.35 18.54
N GLN A 9 18.79 -3.05 18.03
CA GLN A 9 18.92 -3.93 16.87
C GLN A 9 18.72 -3.23 15.52
N TYR A 10 18.18 -2.00 15.50
CA TYR A 10 17.95 -1.25 14.27
C TYR A 10 18.07 0.26 14.49
N SER A 11 18.20 1.01 13.40
CA SER A 11 18.19 2.47 13.41
C SER A 11 17.11 3.00 12.49
N ILE A 12 16.50 4.11 12.87
CA ILE A 12 15.53 4.85 12.05
C ILE A 12 15.92 6.33 12.06
N LEU A 13 16.10 6.90 10.89
CA LEU A 13 16.17 8.35 10.69
C LEU A 13 14.79 8.85 10.27
N TRP A 14 14.27 9.83 10.98
CA TRP A 14 13.05 10.54 10.61
C TRP A 14 13.39 11.91 10.04
N VAL A 15 12.73 12.27 8.94
CA VAL A 15 12.84 13.57 8.30
C VAL A 15 11.46 14.17 8.17
N GLU A 16 11.26 15.32 8.80
CA GLU A 16 10.03 16.08 8.74
C GLU A 16 10.13 17.13 7.64
N HIS A 17 9.14 17.17 6.78
CA HIS A 17 8.95 18.22 5.79
C HIS A 17 7.65 18.97 6.08
N ALA A 18 7.75 20.28 6.20
CA ALA A 18 6.62 21.18 6.47
C ALA A 18 6.44 22.18 5.32
N ASP A 19 6.52 21.72 4.08
CA ASP A 19 6.32 22.57 2.90
C ASP A 19 4.86 22.53 2.41
N LYS A 20 4.46 23.56 1.66
CA LYS A 20 3.12 23.67 1.04
C LYS A 20 1.95 23.51 2.01
N GLY A 21 2.14 23.84 3.30
CA GLY A 21 1.08 23.82 4.30
C GLY A 21 0.63 22.42 4.76
N ARG A 22 1.41 21.40 4.48
CA ARG A 22 1.20 20.04 4.99
C ARG A 22 2.44 19.51 5.70
N LEU A 23 2.21 18.67 6.71
CA LEU A 23 3.26 17.93 7.38
C LEU A 23 3.46 16.58 6.67
N GLU A 24 4.69 16.29 6.28
CA GLU A 24 5.11 15.03 5.70
C GLU A 24 6.27 14.45 6.51
N LEU A 25 6.13 13.20 6.94
CA LEU A 25 7.16 12.48 7.67
C LEU A 25 7.75 11.39 6.77
N ASN A 26 9.02 11.53 6.44
CA ASN A 26 9.80 10.51 5.76
C ASN A 26 10.67 9.78 6.76
N PHE A 27 11.00 8.54 6.48
CA PHE A 27 11.93 7.77 7.30
C PHE A 27 12.83 6.89 6.47
N LEU A 28 14.03 6.63 7.01
CA LEU A 28 15.00 5.71 6.43
C LEU A 28 15.39 4.69 7.48
N ILE A 29 15.32 3.41 7.12
CA ILE A 29 15.76 2.29 7.94
C ILE A 29 16.84 1.53 7.16
N PRO A 30 18.08 1.46 7.66
CA PRO A 30 19.11 0.62 7.05
C PRO A 30 18.70 -0.85 7.03
N ASN A 31 19.03 -1.55 5.95
CA ASN A 31 18.75 -2.97 5.81
C ASN A 31 19.78 -3.86 6.57
N THR A 32 20.14 -3.43 7.78
CA THR A 32 21.14 -4.10 8.62
C THR A 32 20.64 -4.19 10.04
N GLU A 33 20.63 -5.38 10.62
CA GLU A 33 20.44 -5.60 12.04
C GLU A 33 21.78 -5.31 12.74
N LEU A 34 21.75 -4.42 13.74
CA LEU A 34 22.95 -3.76 14.24
C LEU A 34 23.83 -4.63 15.14
N LEU A 35 23.27 -5.63 15.83
CA LEU A 35 24.04 -6.47 16.75
C LEU A 35 24.79 -7.60 16.06
N THR A 36 24.23 -8.11 14.96
CA THR A 36 24.76 -9.27 14.25
C THR A 36 25.28 -8.95 12.85
N GLY A 37 25.00 -7.73 12.33
CA GLY A 37 25.32 -7.35 10.96
C GLY A 37 24.50 -8.09 9.89
N LYS A 38 23.52 -8.89 10.28
CA LYS A 38 22.67 -9.63 9.33
C LYS A 38 21.75 -8.69 8.56
N ARG A 39 21.37 -9.11 7.35
CA ARG A 39 20.40 -8.36 6.54
C ARG A 39 19.06 -8.26 7.26
N LEU A 40 18.62 -7.02 7.51
CA LEU A 40 17.30 -6.68 8.00
C LEU A 40 16.36 -6.47 6.81
N GLN A 41 15.11 -6.89 6.95
CA GLN A 41 14.05 -6.66 5.97
C GLN A 41 12.92 -5.86 6.64
N PRO A 42 12.99 -4.52 6.67
CA PRO A 42 12.00 -3.66 7.32
C PRO A 42 10.61 -3.81 6.71
N TYR A 43 10.55 -3.89 5.41
CA TYR A 43 9.32 -3.99 4.64
C TYR A 43 9.52 -4.88 3.41
N TYR A 44 8.58 -5.79 3.20
CA TYR A 44 8.44 -6.56 1.97
C TYR A 44 7.00 -6.47 1.49
N ASP A 45 6.78 -5.80 0.37
CA ASP A 45 5.46 -5.39 -0.10
C ASP A 45 4.42 -6.50 -0.06
N ARG A 46 4.71 -7.66 -0.67
CA ARG A 46 3.79 -8.79 -0.74
C ARG A 46 3.33 -9.31 0.64
N ALA A 47 4.19 -9.26 1.64
CA ALA A 47 3.89 -9.78 2.98
C ALA A 47 3.38 -8.69 3.93
N ASP A 48 3.92 -7.47 3.83
CA ASP A 48 3.68 -6.41 4.82
C ASP A 48 2.56 -5.44 4.40
N ARG A 49 2.27 -5.30 3.10
CA ARG A 49 1.23 -4.37 2.60
C ARG A 49 -0.12 -4.56 3.29
N PRO A 50 -0.70 -5.77 3.40
CA PRO A 50 -2.01 -5.93 4.05
C PRO A 50 -2.04 -5.45 5.50
N ARG A 51 -0.92 -5.62 6.22
CA ARG A 51 -0.77 -5.14 7.60
C ARG A 51 -0.69 -3.62 7.66
N ILE A 52 0.06 -2.99 6.75
CA ILE A 52 0.22 -1.54 6.72
C ILE A 52 -1.07 -0.86 6.27
N ASP A 53 -1.77 -1.38 5.27
CA ASP A 53 -3.07 -0.87 4.83
C ASP A 53 -4.12 -0.98 5.95
N ALA A 54 -4.12 -2.10 6.67
CA ALA A 54 -4.97 -2.29 7.84
C ALA A 54 -4.63 -1.30 8.97
N TRP A 55 -3.34 -1.07 9.25
CA TRP A 55 -2.90 -0.06 10.21
C TRP A 55 -3.36 1.34 9.82
N GLN A 56 -3.23 1.72 8.54
CA GLN A 56 -3.68 3.01 8.02
C GLN A 56 -5.19 3.18 8.22
N THR A 57 -6.00 2.17 7.90
CA THR A 57 -7.45 2.19 8.12
C THR A 57 -7.80 2.40 9.59
N VAL A 58 -7.12 1.72 10.50
CA VAL A 58 -7.33 1.88 11.95
C VAL A 58 -6.97 3.28 12.42
N VAL A 59 -5.84 3.83 11.97
CA VAL A 59 -5.37 5.17 12.36
C VAL A 59 -6.31 6.24 11.83
N ASN A 60 -6.68 6.18 10.54
CA ASN A 60 -7.59 7.13 9.92
C ASN A 60 -8.95 7.13 10.64
N GLY A 61 -9.51 5.95 10.90
CA GLY A 61 -10.78 5.84 11.60
C GLY A 61 -10.73 6.33 13.05
N ARG A 62 -9.64 6.03 13.78
CA ARG A 62 -9.47 6.47 15.18
C ARG A 62 -9.29 7.98 15.33
N LEU A 63 -8.58 8.60 14.38
CA LEU A 63 -8.25 10.03 14.44
C LEU A 63 -9.22 10.89 13.62
N GLY A 64 -10.24 10.28 12.97
CA GLY A 64 -11.15 10.99 12.09
C GLY A 64 -10.46 11.65 10.91
N LEU A 65 -9.35 11.05 10.42
CA LEU A 65 -8.61 11.58 9.30
C LEU A 65 -9.31 11.27 7.98
N HIS A 66 -8.98 12.07 6.98
CA HIS A 66 -9.40 11.84 5.61
C HIS A 66 -9.02 10.43 5.14
N ASP A 67 -10.01 9.59 4.87
CA ASP A 67 -9.80 8.25 4.35
C ASP A 67 -9.71 8.29 2.82
N PRO A 68 -8.56 7.98 2.22
CA PRO A 68 -8.42 7.95 0.76
C PRO A 68 -9.25 6.85 0.10
N ASN A 69 -9.73 5.88 0.88
CA ASN A 69 -10.61 4.81 0.42
C ASN A 69 -12.10 5.16 0.54
N ASP A 70 -12.44 6.27 1.22
CA ASP A 70 -13.81 6.76 1.22
C ASP A 70 -14.22 7.09 -0.22
N PRO A 71 -15.37 6.63 -0.69
CA PRO A 71 -15.89 6.97 -2.02
C PRO A 71 -15.89 8.47 -2.30
N GLU A 72 -16.18 9.32 -1.32
CA GLU A 72 -16.19 10.78 -1.48
C GLU A 72 -14.78 11.38 -1.71
N ASN A 73 -13.72 10.67 -1.33
CA ASN A 73 -12.35 11.16 -1.39
C ASN A 73 -11.53 10.56 -2.55
N ARG A 74 -12.06 9.56 -3.23
CA ARG A 74 -11.31 8.82 -4.24
C ARG A 74 -11.30 9.59 -5.56
N ARG A 75 -10.09 10.00 -6.01
CA ARG A 75 -9.89 10.79 -7.23
C ARG A 75 -9.43 9.97 -8.44
N ALA A 76 -9.19 8.70 -8.27
CA ALA A 76 -8.69 7.84 -9.34
C ALA A 76 -9.28 6.43 -9.25
N LEU A 77 -9.46 5.82 -10.40
CA LEU A 77 -9.84 4.42 -10.46
C LEU A 77 -8.71 3.53 -9.94
N VAL A 78 -9.07 2.43 -9.28
CA VAL A 78 -8.11 1.40 -8.87
C VAL A 78 -7.46 0.77 -10.12
N THR A 79 -6.20 0.38 -10.01
CA THR A 79 -5.49 -0.37 -11.06
C THR A 79 -5.66 -1.88 -10.88
N PRO A 80 -5.40 -2.71 -11.92
CA PRO A 80 -5.48 -4.16 -11.80
C PRO A 80 -4.69 -4.75 -10.63
N SER A 81 -3.50 -4.22 -10.36
CA SER A 81 -2.64 -4.67 -9.25
C SER A 81 -3.15 -4.29 -7.85
N GLY A 82 -4.13 -3.41 -7.76
CA GLY A 82 -4.74 -2.96 -6.50
C GLY A 82 -6.10 -3.59 -6.23
N LEU A 83 -6.54 -4.58 -7.01
CA LEU A 83 -7.82 -5.23 -6.82
C LEU A 83 -7.81 -6.19 -5.62
N PRO A 84 -8.96 -6.34 -4.91
CA PRO A 84 -9.19 -7.41 -3.97
C PRO A 84 -9.12 -8.80 -4.64
N GLU A 85 -8.84 -9.83 -3.83
CA GLU A 85 -8.71 -11.21 -4.31
C GLU A 85 -10.03 -11.78 -4.87
N THR A 86 -11.18 -11.38 -4.31
CA THR A 86 -12.46 -11.88 -4.79
C THR A 86 -13.00 -11.03 -5.94
N LYS A 87 -13.54 -11.69 -6.96
CA LYS A 87 -14.12 -11.00 -8.13
C LYS A 87 -15.29 -10.09 -7.79
N GLN A 88 -16.05 -10.43 -6.75
CA GLN A 88 -17.15 -9.60 -6.29
C GLN A 88 -16.62 -8.30 -5.69
N GLU A 89 -15.69 -8.38 -4.74
CA GLU A 89 -15.06 -7.21 -4.12
C GLU A 89 -14.29 -6.37 -5.15
N ALA A 90 -13.65 -7.02 -6.13
CA ALA A 90 -13.00 -6.34 -7.25
C ALA A 90 -14.01 -5.54 -8.09
N ALA A 91 -15.14 -6.15 -8.47
CA ALA A 91 -16.20 -5.48 -9.23
C ALA A 91 -16.82 -4.32 -8.44
N GLU A 92 -17.07 -4.49 -7.15
CA GLU A 92 -17.59 -3.45 -6.26
C GLU A 92 -16.60 -2.28 -6.12
N THR A 93 -15.30 -2.59 -5.99
CA THR A 93 -14.24 -1.60 -5.87
C THR A 93 -14.09 -0.76 -7.14
N ILE A 94 -14.13 -1.41 -8.31
CA ILE A 94 -14.11 -0.72 -9.61
C ILE A 94 -15.35 0.14 -9.78
N THR A 95 -16.54 -0.41 -9.50
CA THR A 95 -17.83 0.30 -9.63
C THR A 95 -17.85 1.54 -8.75
N ARG A 96 -17.39 1.43 -7.51
CA ARG A 96 -17.27 2.55 -6.58
C ARG A 96 -16.39 3.67 -7.12
N GLY A 97 -15.23 3.32 -7.67
CA GLY A 97 -14.32 4.30 -8.29
C GLY A 97 -14.94 5.01 -9.50
N LEU A 98 -15.63 4.26 -10.37
CA LEU A 98 -16.31 4.84 -11.54
C LEU A 98 -17.49 5.75 -11.16
N LEU A 99 -18.27 5.38 -10.14
CA LEU A 99 -19.35 6.24 -9.62
C LEU A 99 -18.80 7.57 -9.11
N MET A 100 -17.64 7.58 -8.50
CA MET A 100 -16.98 8.80 -8.04
C MET A 100 -16.50 9.67 -9.21
N LEU A 101 -15.88 9.09 -10.23
CA LEU A 101 -15.51 9.81 -11.45
C LEU A 101 -16.75 10.36 -12.19
N ALA A 102 -17.86 9.63 -12.17
CA ALA A 102 -19.13 10.14 -12.68
C ALA A 102 -19.65 11.32 -11.84
N SER A 103 -19.49 11.28 -10.50
CA SER A 103 -19.94 12.36 -9.61
C SER A 103 -19.14 13.65 -9.78
N SER A 104 -17.87 13.57 -10.17
CA SER A 104 -17.04 14.73 -10.53
C SER A 104 -17.34 15.28 -11.93
N GLY A 105 -18.19 14.58 -12.70
CA GLY A 105 -18.56 14.98 -14.07
C GLY A 105 -17.57 14.53 -15.14
N GLU A 106 -16.60 13.69 -14.78
CA GLU A 106 -15.60 13.17 -15.71
C GLU A 106 -16.17 12.08 -16.63
N LEU A 107 -17.17 11.31 -16.16
CA LEU A 107 -17.83 10.27 -16.93
C LEU A 107 -19.27 10.69 -17.24
N LYS A 108 -19.57 10.88 -18.51
CA LYS A 108 -20.90 11.28 -19.00
C LYS A 108 -21.57 10.21 -19.85
N THR A 109 -20.78 9.35 -20.46
CA THR A 109 -21.25 8.32 -21.37
C THR A 109 -20.61 6.98 -21.02
N ARG A 110 -21.19 5.91 -21.56
CA ARG A 110 -20.59 4.58 -21.44
C ARG A 110 -19.22 4.47 -22.10
N ASP A 111 -18.97 5.24 -23.14
CA ASP A 111 -17.66 5.26 -23.81
C ASP A 111 -16.60 5.90 -22.90
N ASP A 112 -16.98 6.91 -22.10
CA ASP A 112 -16.09 7.46 -21.08
C ASP A 112 -15.76 6.41 -20.00
N VAL A 113 -16.73 5.57 -19.62
CA VAL A 113 -16.53 4.48 -18.65
C VAL A 113 -15.55 3.43 -19.20
N THR A 114 -15.71 3.03 -20.47
CA THR A 114 -14.77 2.10 -21.11
C THR A 114 -13.38 2.71 -21.26
N GLY A 115 -13.31 3.98 -21.61
CA GLY A 115 -12.06 4.76 -21.69
C GLY A 115 -11.35 4.82 -20.33
N ALA A 116 -12.07 5.12 -19.25
CA ALA A 116 -11.53 5.17 -17.89
C ALA A 116 -11.00 3.80 -17.43
N LEU A 117 -11.74 2.71 -17.71
CA LEU A 117 -11.27 1.35 -17.42
C LEU A 117 -9.96 1.05 -18.16
N THR A 118 -9.90 1.36 -19.44
CA THR A 118 -8.70 1.13 -20.27
C THR A 118 -7.52 1.98 -19.79
N ALA A 119 -7.76 3.25 -19.47
CA ALA A 119 -6.73 4.16 -18.94
C ALA A 119 -6.19 3.71 -17.57
N ALA A 120 -7.03 3.05 -16.75
CA ALA A 120 -6.60 2.45 -15.48
C ALA A 120 -5.86 1.11 -15.67
N GLY A 121 -5.69 0.62 -16.90
CA GLY A 121 -4.97 -0.60 -17.22
C GLY A 121 -5.84 -1.86 -17.28
N PHE A 122 -7.16 -1.74 -17.27
CA PHE A 122 -8.05 -2.89 -17.44
C PHE A 122 -8.27 -3.21 -18.91
N GLU A 123 -8.19 -4.47 -19.27
CA GLU A 123 -8.57 -4.95 -20.60
C GLU A 123 -10.09 -5.19 -20.68
N VAL A 124 -10.79 -4.39 -21.48
CA VAL A 124 -12.22 -4.55 -21.74
C VAL A 124 -12.43 -5.61 -22.82
N VAL A 125 -12.90 -6.79 -22.40
CA VAL A 125 -13.04 -7.96 -23.31
C VAL A 125 -14.42 -8.09 -23.93
N ARG A 126 -15.46 -7.53 -23.29
CA ARG A 126 -16.83 -7.61 -23.81
C ARG A 126 -17.71 -6.51 -23.25
N THR A 127 -18.54 -5.94 -24.14
CA THR A 127 -19.64 -5.04 -23.77
C THR A 127 -20.98 -5.63 -24.21
N THR A 128 -21.99 -5.50 -23.36
CA THR A 128 -23.39 -5.88 -23.66
C THR A 128 -24.31 -4.71 -23.35
N LYS A 129 -25.61 -4.78 -23.61
CA LYS A 129 -26.52 -3.68 -23.26
C LYS A 129 -26.42 -3.23 -21.82
N ASN A 130 -26.23 -4.16 -20.87
CA ASN A 130 -26.35 -3.92 -19.41
C ASN A 130 -25.09 -4.25 -18.62
N SER A 131 -23.95 -4.49 -19.28
CA SER A 131 -22.72 -4.84 -18.57
C SER A 131 -21.48 -4.64 -19.39
N ILE A 132 -20.34 -4.45 -18.70
CA ILE A 132 -19.00 -4.49 -19.26
C ILE A 132 -18.26 -5.65 -18.57
N SER A 133 -17.48 -6.40 -19.33
CA SER A 133 -16.61 -7.45 -18.78
C SER A 133 -15.15 -7.08 -19.04
N ILE A 134 -14.33 -7.19 -18.02
CA ILE A 134 -12.88 -6.99 -18.09
C ILE A 134 -12.17 -8.33 -17.88
N ALA A 135 -10.98 -8.44 -18.45
CA ALA A 135 -10.12 -9.59 -18.18
C ALA A 135 -9.76 -9.66 -16.69
N ASP A 136 -9.65 -10.87 -16.18
CA ASP A 136 -9.13 -11.09 -14.83
C ASP A 136 -7.60 -10.94 -14.87
N PRO A 137 -7.01 -10.02 -14.10
CA PRO A 137 -5.55 -9.84 -14.08
C PRO A 137 -4.77 -11.10 -13.72
N ASP A 138 -5.39 -11.99 -12.94
CA ASP A 138 -4.79 -13.27 -12.50
C ASP A 138 -5.03 -14.43 -13.50
N GLY A 139 -5.59 -14.15 -14.68
CA GLY A 139 -5.78 -15.13 -15.75
C GLY A 139 -6.98 -16.06 -15.56
N GLY A 140 -7.91 -15.73 -14.67
CA GLY A 140 -9.12 -16.50 -14.41
C GLY A 140 -10.29 -16.13 -15.34
N ARG A 141 -11.54 -16.40 -14.88
CA ARG A 141 -12.75 -15.97 -15.61
C ARG A 141 -12.87 -14.45 -15.54
N ASN A 142 -13.28 -13.84 -16.65
CA ASN A 142 -13.54 -12.40 -16.73
C ASN A 142 -14.41 -11.88 -15.58
N ILE A 143 -14.10 -10.68 -15.11
CA ILE A 143 -14.89 -9.96 -14.10
C ILE A 143 -16.01 -9.22 -14.84
N ARG A 144 -17.26 -9.50 -14.47
CA ARG A 144 -18.41 -8.86 -15.07
C ARG A 144 -18.92 -7.72 -14.20
N LEU A 145 -18.87 -6.50 -14.76
CA LEU A 145 -19.33 -5.28 -14.14
C LEU A 145 -20.79 -5.00 -14.53
N ARG A 146 -21.65 -4.73 -13.55
CA ARG A 146 -23.08 -4.47 -13.72
C ARG A 146 -23.52 -3.27 -12.88
N GLY A 147 -24.57 -2.59 -13.31
CA GLY A 147 -25.14 -1.39 -12.70
C GLY A 147 -25.44 -0.34 -13.74
N ALA A 148 -26.16 0.71 -13.38
CA ALA A 148 -26.62 1.74 -14.31
C ALA A 148 -25.49 2.41 -15.09
N ILE A 149 -24.31 2.60 -14.46
CA ILE A 149 -23.11 3.18 -15.09
C ILE A 149 -22.55 2.34 -16.25
N TYR A 150 -22.86 1.03 -16.29
CA TYR A 150 -22.37 0.11 -17.34
C TYR A 150 -23.41 -0.11 -18.44
N GLU A 151 -24.59 0.45 -18.31
CA GLU A 151 -25.64 0.29 -19.31
C GLU A 151 -25.38 1.14 -20.55
N GLN A 152 -25.83 0.65 -21.70
CA GLN A 152 -25.69 1.38 -22.96
C GLN A 152 -26.43 2.73 -22.92
N SER A 153 -27.48 2.84 -22.11
CA SER A 153 -28.29 4.03 -21.91
C SER A 153 -27.66 5.05 -20.93
N PHE A 154 -26.53 4.74 -20.34
CA PHE A 154 -25.87 5.65 -19.41
C PHE A 154 -25.53 6.98 -20.10
N ASN A 155 -26.08 8.07 -19.59
CA ASN A 155 -25.95 9.42 -20.13
C ASN A 155 -25.67 10.49 -19.05
N GLY A 156 -24.99 10.13 -17.97
CA GLY A 156 -24.53 11.06 -16.93
C GLY A 156 -25.21 10.89 -15.56
N LEU A 157 -25.02 11.91 -14.72
CA LEU A 157 -25.22 11.86 -13.27
C LEU A 157 -26.67 11.69 -12.79
N GLU A 158 -27.68 12.19 -13.53
CA GLU A 158 -29.05 12.24 -13.00
C GLU A 158 -29.59 10.85 -12.65
N GLY A 159 -29.28 9.83 -13.45
CA GLY A 159 -29.66 8.44 -13.17
C GLY A 159 -28.84 7.75 -12.07
N LEU A 160 -27.70 8.32 -11.69
CA LEU A 160 -26.77 7.70 -10.73
C LEU A 160 -26.80 8.31 -9.33
N ARG A 161 -27.46 9.47 -9.13
CA ARG A 161 -27.45 10.16 -7.82
C ARG A 161 -27.87 9.25 -6.66
N GLY A 162 -28.94 8.51 -6.82
CA GLY A 162 -29.41 7.58 -5.79
C GLY A 162 -28.44 6.44 -5.53
N GLU A 163 -27.74 5.95 -6.55
CA GLU A 163 -26.73 4.89 -6.42
C GLU A 163 -25.47 5.41 -5.74
N ILE A 164 -25.03 6.63 -6.06
CA ILE A 164 -23.89 7.30 -5.43
C ILE A 164 -24.16 7.54 -3.93
N GLU A 165 -25.32 8.14 -3.61
CA GLU A 165 -25.72 8.42 -2.22
C GLU A 165 -25.87 7.12 -1.41
N SER A 166 -26.47 6.09 -2.00
CA SER A 166 -26.62 4.77 -1.37
C SER A 166 -25.26 4.13 -1.09
N THR A 167 -24.34 4.22 -2.04
CA THR A 167 -22.98 3.66 -1.90
C THR A 167 -22.19 4.39 -0.81
N ALA A 168 -22.24 5.71 -0.76
CA ALA A 168 -21.59 6.50 0.29
C ALA A 168 -22.21 6.23 1.67
N ALA A 169 -23.55 6.14 1.75
CA ALA A 169 -24.25 5.82 2.99
C ALA A 169 -23.92 4.39 3.49
N ALA A 170 -23.85 3.41 2.60
CA ALA A 170 -23.43 2.05 2.93
C ALA A 170 -22.00 2.03 3.45
N TYR A 171 -21.08 2.72 2.77
CA TYR A 171 -19.69 2.83 3.21
C TYR A 171 -19.55 3.40 4.62
N ARG A 172 -20.29 4.46 4.94
CA ARG A 172 -20.30 5.08 6.28
C ARG A 172 -20.91 4.15 7.33
N ARG A 173 -21.99 3.45 7.04
CA ARG A 173 -22.61 2.48 7.97
C ARG A 173 -21.67 1.33 8.34
N GLU A 174 -20.85 0.91 7.43
CA GLU A 174 -19.89 -0.19 7.64
C GLU A 174 -18.56 0.27 8.22
N ALA A 175 -18.39 1.57 8.51
CA ALA A 175 -17.12 2.12 8.97
C ALA A 175 -16.57 1.41 10.22
N GLU A 176 -17.41 1.20 11.23
CA GLU A 176 -16.98 0.52 12.47
C GLU A 176 -16.57 -0.93 12.22
N SER A 177 -17.33 -1.65 11.40
CA SER A 177 -17.01 -3.04 11.03
C SER A 177 -15.67 -3.12 10.27
N ARG A 178 -15.44 -2.20 9.32
CA ARG A 178 -14.15 -2.13 8.60
C ARG A 178 -12.98 -1.83 9.52
N ILE A 179 -13.14 -0.89 10.45
CA ILE A 179 -12.10 -0.56 11.43
C ILE A 179 -11.80 -1.77 12.32
N GLN A 180 -12.83 -2.50 12.76
CA GLN A 180 -12.66 -3.69 13.56
C GLN A 180 -11.92 -4.81 12.80
N GLN A 181 -12.35 -5.09 11.57
CA GLN A 181 -11.66 -6.07 10.71
C GLN A 181 -10.21 -5.64 10.41
N ALA A 182 -9.97 -4.35 10.19
CA ALA A 182 -8.64 -3.82 10.00
C ALA A 182 -7.77 -3.99 11.26
N ARG A 183 -8.31 -3.82 12.47
CA ARG A 183 -7.59 -4.08 13.74
C ARG A 183 -7.14 -5.54 13.82
N GLU A 184 -8.01 -6.46 13.53
CA GLU A 184 -7.70 -7.89 13.54
C GLU A 184 -6.61 -8.25 12.51
N ARG A 185 -6.75 -7.77 11.27
CA ARG A 185 -5.73 -7.97 10.22
C ARG A 185 -4.38 -7.35 10.61
N CYS A 186 -4.40 -6.16 11.17
CA CYS A 186 -3.20 -5.48 11.64
C CYS A 186 -2.52 -6.26 12.76
N GLN A 187 -3.29 -6.77 13.72
CA GLN A 187 -2.77 -7.57 14.83
C GLN A 187 -2.14 -8.88 14.35
N ILE A 188 -2.85 -9.63 13.50
CA ILE A 188 -2.36 -10.89 12.94
C ILE A 188 -1.08 -10.64 12.12
N GLY A 189 -1.09 -9.64 11.25
CA GLY A 189 0.09 -9.29 10.44
C GLY A 189 1.28 -8.81 11.28
N THR A 190 1.02 -8.09 12.37
CA THR A 190 2.05 -7.63 13.32
C THR A 190 2.67 -8.80 14.07
N GLU A 191 1.86 -9.76 14.53
CA GLU A 191 2.35 -10.95 15.22
C GLU A 191 3.22 -11.82 14.30
N ARG A 192 2.74 -12.07 13.08
CA ARG A 192 3.54 -12.79 12.06
C ARG A 192 4.89 -12.11 11.81
N LYS A 193 4.91 -10.78 11.69
CA LYS A 193 6.15 -10.03 11.50
C LYS A 193 7.05 -10.08 12.71
N ARG A 194 6.48 -10.06 13.92
CA ARG A 194 7.21 -10.23 15.19
C ARG A 194 7.91 -11.58 15.24
N GLU A 195 7.19 -12.64 14.98
CA GLU A 195 7.75 -14.00 14.98
C GLU A 195 8.87 -14.16 13.92
N GLU A 196 8.66 -13.61 12.71
CA GLU A 196 9.67 -13.60 11.67
C GLU A 196 10.95 -12.88 12.11
N ASN A 197 10.81 -11.68 12.65
CA ASN A 197 11.94 -10.88 13.11
C ASN A 197 12.68 -11.58 14.27
N GLN A 198 11.97 -12.08 15.26
CA GLN A 198 12.58 -12.82 16.38
C GLN A 198 13.31 -14.06 15.91
N ARG A 199 12.74 -14.82 14.98
CA ARG A 199 13.40 -16.02 14.42
C ARG A 199 14.68 -15.67 13.65
N ARG A 200 14.67 -14.59 12.87
CA ARG A 200 15.80 -14.21 12.01
C ARG A 200 16.90 -13.48 12.76
N HIS A 201 16.53 -12.71 13.78
CA HIS A 201 17.41 -11.77 14.50
C HIS A 201 17.40 -12.05 16.01
N GLN A 202 17.61 -13.33 16.38
CA GLN A 202 17.80 -13.70 17.78
C GLN A 202 19.03 -12.99 18.35
N ARG A 203 18.88 -12.40 19.53
CA ARG A 203 20.03 -11.82 20.24
C ARG A 203 21.10 -12.88 20.47
N PRO A 204 22.39 -12.55 20.30
CA PRO A 204 23.48 -13.39 20.75
C PRO A 204 23.27 -13.69 22.25
N ARG A 205 23.41 -14.95 22.65
CA ARG A 205 23.42 -15.27 24.08
C ARG A 205 24.64 -14.61 24.71
N THR A 206 24.41 -13.75 25.70
CA THR A 206 25.48 -13.24 26.57
C THR A 206 26.06 -14.41 27.35
N GLY A 207 27.11 -15.02 26.83
CA GLY A 207 27.71 -16.21 27.43
C GLY A 207 28.72 -16.94 26.54
N ASP A 208 28.79 -16.64 25.26
CA ASP A 208 29.85 -17.12 24.37
C ASP A 208 30.95 -16.05 24.23
N GLU A 209 31.57 -15.69 25.37
CA GLU A 209 32.93 -15.14 25.36
C GLU A 209 33.92 -16.23 24.92
N ARG A 210 33.84 -16.65 23.66
CA ARG A 210 35.00 -17.21 22.99
C ARG A 210 35.64 -16.07 22.20
N GLY A 211 36.69 -15.57 22.86
CA GLY A 211 37.60 -14.62 22.27
C GLY A 211 38.06 -15.06 20.88
N ASP A 212 37.61 -14.32 19.90
CA ASP A 212 38.38 -14.02 18.74
C ASP A 212 38.65 -12.51 18.79
N ALA A 213 39.77 -12.20 19.50
CA ALA A 213 40.42 -10.91 19.40
C ALA A 213 40.80 -10.75 17.91
N VAL A 214 40.00 -9.99 17.20
CA VAL A 214 40.41 -9.44 15.92
C VAL A 214 41.46 -8.40 16.26
N GLU A 215 42.75 -8.76 16.10
CA GLU A 215 43.86 -7.81 16.15
C GLU A 215 43.55 -6.66 15.17
N PRO A 216 43.74 -5.41 15.62
CA PRO A 216 43.62 -4.28 14.70
C PRO A 216 44.76 -4.39 13.67
N ALA A 217 44.42 -4.54 12.39
CA ALA A 217 45.38 -4.48 11.32
C ALA A 217 46.13 -3.14 11.38
N GLU A 218 47.39 -3.21 11.75
CA GLU A 218 48.34 -2.10 11.68
C GLU A 218 48.34 -1.55 10.24
N ARG A 219 47.90 -0.32 10.10
CA ARG A 219 48.10 0.46 8.90
C ARG A 219 49.59 0.73 8.76
N ALA A 220 50.25 -0.03 7.91
CA ALA A 220 51.59 0.27 7.45
C ALA A 220 51.57 1.62 6.72
N ALA A 221 52.00 2.64 7.41
CA ALA A 221 52.39 3.92 6.81
C ALA A 221 53.74 3.72 6.11
N ASN A 222 53.75 3.55 4.80
CA ASN A 222 54.93 3.75 3.98
C ASN A 222 54.54 4.31 2.62
N GLY A 223 54.97 5.51 2.40
CA GLY A 223 54.79 6.18 1.12
C GLY A 223 55.42 7.55 1.13
N ARG A 224 56.75 7.62 1.17
CA ARG A 224 57.47 8.82 0.78
C ARG A 224 57.15 9.13 -0.69
N ALA A 225 56.59 10.28 -0.95
CA ALA A 225 56.61 10.88 -2.27
C ALA A 225 57.87 11.71 -2.40
N ASP A 226 58.75 11.32 -3.28
CA ASP A 226 59.81 12.17 -3.83
C ASP A 226 59.18 12.99 -4.97
N VAL A 227 59.15 14.30 -4.75
CA VAL A 227 58.92 15.29 -5.81
C VAL A 227 60.29 15.60 -6.40
N ALA A 228 60.54 15.20 -7.61
CA ALA A 228 61.63 15.70 -8.42
C ALA A 228 61.08 16.66 -9.48
N ASP A 229 61.41 17.89 -9.27
CA ASP A 229 61.44 19.02 -10.16
C ASP A 229 62.26 18.73 -11.41
N HIS A 230 61.79 19.02 -12.62
CA HIS A 230 62.63 19.45 -13.75
C HIS A 230 61.81 19.96 -14.94
N HIS A 231 62.00 21.27 -15.20
CA HIS A 231 61.87 22.10 -16.44
C HIS A 231 60.52 22.20 -17.09
#